data_d5397e793c76b163c520d8449a955fd4
#
_entry.id   d5397e793c76b163c520d8449a955fd4
#
_cell.length_a   1.000
_cell.length_b   1.000
_cell.length_c   1.000
_cell.angle_alpha   90.00
_cell.angle_beta   90.00
_cell.angle_gamma   90.00
#
_symmetry.space_group_name_H-M   'P 1'
#
loop_
_entity.id
_entity.type
_entity.pdbx_description
1 polymer ?
#
loop_
_entity_poly.entity_id
_entity_poly.type
_entity_poly.pdbx_seq_one_letter_code
_entity_poly.pdbx_strand_id
1 'polypeptide(L)'
;MREPLVFLSAVLGLGIAAQWLAWRLRLPSILLLLAFGFLVGWLCGDDPSLAGKTITDEILTTDLLFPIVALAVSVIMFEGGLTLRFRDLEDSGSVLLRLVTLGALVTWGLAGLAAYLFVGVDYRTATLIGAILIVTGPTVITPLLRHVRPHRRIGSVIKWEGIVIDPIGAVLAVLVFDAMVVGKSDEVVWVLLKILLVGIGLGLGVAFALVQLMRRYWIPDFLHNSVFLAAAVGAFALSNQIAHEAGLVTVTILGIALANQKTIPVNHVVEFKENLRVLLISCLFIVLAARIQFTDIVELGWGGLAFVAALILVVRPLAALVSTWRSELTWNERCFLAFLAPRGIVAAAVSSVFALEISSHYGDLAELKNADQIVSLTFLVIVGTVTFYGLAAAPLARFLGLAVKNHQGVLFAGGSPWVLPLAKAIYEEDIPVLVVDTNFRHVSEARMLGLPSSCASVVSDYMEETDLGGIGRLLAVTPNDDLNTLAAMEYAPLFGRGEVYQLPFREIVAGRRETSAHNRGRYLFGQDATHSKLSFRVAMGAQVKKTKITKEFTYEDFLKLYGDTTVLMGVLADNKQLSLATANTELQPKPGQTVIALVDPRDGEAN
;
A
#
# COMPACT_ATOMS: atom_id res chain seq x y z
N MET A 1 -2.93 10.87 32.82
CA MET A 1 -2.37 9.82 31.95
C MET A 1 -1.27 8.95 32.59
N ARG A 2 -1.08 9.07 33.91
CA ARG A 2 -0.03 8.31 34.64
C ARG A 2 -0.30 6.81 34.77
N GLU A 3 -1.54 6.36 34.60
CA GLU A 3 -1.82 4.92 34.63
C GLU A 3 -1.52 4.28 33.26
N PRO A 4 -0.74 3.18 33.21
CA PRO A 4 -0.37 2.51 31.97
C PRO A 4 -1.57 2.13 31.08
N LEU A 5 -2.69 1.73 31.71
CA LEU A 5 -3.92 1.40 30.98
C LEU A 5 -4.51 2.61 30.26
N VAL A 6 -4.54 3.77 30.94
CA VAL A 6 -5.07 5.02 30.35
C VAL A 6 -4.17 5.49 29.21
N PHE A 7 -2.85 5.42 29.39
CA PHE A 7 -1.88 5.77 28.34
C PHE A 7 -2.04 4.87 27.10
N LEU A 8 -2.04 3.55 27.27
CA LEU A 8 -2.20 2.61 26.16
C LEU A 8 -3.55 2.76 25.46
N SER A 9 -4.62 2.99 26.22
CA SER A 9 -5.96 3.24 25.66
C SER A 9 -5.99 4.56 24.87
N ALA A 10 -5.32 5.60 25.36
CA ALA A 10 -5.22 6.89 24.66
C ALA A 10 -4.41 6.75 23.36
N VAL A 11 -3.28 6.02 23.37
CA VAL A 11 -2.47 5.75 22.19
C VAL A 11 -3.29 5.03 21.11
N LEU A 12 -4.06 4.00 21.49
CA LEU A 12 -4.97 3.29 20.57
C LEU A 12 -6.03 4.22 19.99
N GLY A 13 -6.73 4.97 20.86
CA GLY A 13 -7.79 5.89 20.45
C GLY A 13 -7.29 7.01 19.52
N LEU A 14 -6.17 7.65 19.89
CA LEU A 14 -5.53 8.68 19.09
C LEU A 14 -4.99 8.11 17.76
N GLY A 15 -4.46 6.88 17.76
CA GLY A 15 -4.00 6.20 16.58
C GLY A 15 -5.11 6.04 15.54
N ILE A 16 -6.26 5.54 15.95
CA ILE A 16 -7.42 5.38 15.05
C ILE A 16 -7.99 6.75 14.64
N ALA A 17 -8.06 7.71 15.57
CA ALA A 17 -8.49 9.07 15.27
C ALA A 17 -7.59 9.74 14.23
N ALA A 18 -6.25 9.57 14.33
CA ALA A 18 -5.29 10.07 13.35
C ALA A 18 -5.52 9.44 11.96
N GLN A 19 -5.74 8.12 11.89
CA GLN A 19 -6.02 7.42 10.63
C GLN A 19 -7.32 7.93 9.98
N TRP A 20 -8.39 8.08 10.78
CA TRP A 20 -9.66 8.60 10.30
C TRP A 20 -9.55 10.04 9.80
N LEU A 21 -8.88 10.90 10.58
CA LEU A 21 -8.68 12.31 10.23
C LEU A 21 -7.81 12.45 8.97
N ALA A 22 -6.76 11.64 8.84
CA ALA A 22 -5.92 11.58 7.65
C ALA A 22 -6.72 11.24 6.39
N TRP A 23 -7.57 10.22 6.48
CA TRP A 23 -8.48 9.87 5.39
C TRP A 23 -9.43 11.02 5.03
N ARG A 24 -10.00 11.69 6.05
CA ARG A 24 -10.91 12.82 5.84
C ARG A 24 -10.24 14.03 5.20
N LEU A 25 -9.02 14.35 5.63
CA LEU A 25 -8.22 15.48 5.14
C LEU A 25 -7.44 15.15 3.88
N ARG A 26 -7.43 13.89 3.44
CA ARG A 26 -6.61 13.38 2.33
C ARG A 26 -5.12 13.63 2.53
N LEU A 27 -4.65 13.47 3.76
CA LEU A 27 -3.25 13.56 4.15
C LEU A 27 -2.68 12.18 4.43
N PRO A 28 -1.36 11.98 4.29
CA PRO A 28 -0.70 10.75 4.78
C PRO A 28 -0.90 10.60 6.29
N SER A 29 -1.39 9.42 6.72
CA SER A 29 -1.73 9.18 8.14
C SER A 29 -0.55 9.35 9.09
N ILE A 30 0.66 9.07 8.63
CA ILE A 30 1.87 9.13 9.44
C ILE A 30 2.15 10.56 9.94
N LEU A 31 1.83 11.59 9.17
CA LEU A 31 1.99 12.99 9.61
C LEU A 31 1.16 13.29 10.85
N LEU A 32 -0.09 12.82 10.86
CA LEU A 32 -0.97 13.02 12.01
C LEU A 32 -0.59 12.13 13.20
N LEU A 33 -0.10 10.90 12.93
CA LEU A 33 0.41 10.02 13.97
C LEU A 33 1.62 10.64 14.69
N LEU A 34 2.57 11.21 13.95
CA LEU A 34 3.70 11.93 14.51
C LEU A 34 3.24 13.17 15.30
N ALA A 35 2.33 13.98 14.72
CA ALA A 35 1.80 15.16 15.39
C ALA A 35 1.09 14.81 16.70
N PHE A 36 0.27 13.75 16.72
CA PHE A 36 -0.39 13.28 17.93
C PHE A 36 0.60 12.67 18.93
N GLY A 37 1.64 11.99 18.46
CA GLY A 37 2.71 11.50 19.32
C GLY A 37 3.47 12.64 20.01
N PHE A 38 3.87 13.68 19.28
CA PHE A 38 4.46 14.88 19.86
C PHE A 38 3.53 15.60 20.84
N LEU A 39 2.23 15.67 20.52
CA LEU A 39 1.22 16.25 21.43
C LEU A 39 1.12 15.44 22.73
N VAL A 40 1.10 14.12 22.65
CA VAL A 40 1.10 13.24 23.82
C VAL A 40 2.37 13.42 24.64
N GLY A 41 3.55 13.46 23.98
CA GLY A 41 4.84 13.71 24.63
C GLY A 41 4.87 15.07 25.35
N TRP A 42 4.38 16.12 24.70
CA TRP A 42 4.28 17.45 25.30
C TRP A 42 3.31 17.51 26.48
N LEU A 43 2.11 16.93 26.34
CA LEU A 43 1.12 16.89 27.44
C LEU A 43 1.58 16.06 28.65
N CYS A 44 2.48 15.10 28.42
CA CYS A 44 3.01 14.22 29.45
C CYS A 44 4.39 14.67 29.98
N GLY A 45 5.08 15.61 29.33
CA GLY A 45 6.49 15.92 29.54
C GLY A 45 6.82 16.97 30.61
N ASP A 46 5.87 17.74 31.11
CA ASP A 46 6.12 18.89 31.97
C ASP A 46 6.14 18.57 33.48
N ASP A 47 6.55 17.37 33.90
CA ASP A 47 6.65 17.07 35.32
C ASP A 47 8.09 17.22 35.83
N PRO A 48 8.38 18.29 36.65
CA PRO A 48 9.72 18.53 37.18
C PRO A 48 10.25 17.41 38.08
N SER A 49 9.36 16.48 38.52
CA SER A 49 9.72 15.36 39.41
C SER A 49 10.41 14.19 38.66
N LEU A 50 10.39 14.16 37.34
CA LEU A 50 10.88 13.05 36.55
C LEU A 50 12.36 13.16 36.10
N ALA A 51 13.09 14.15 36.58
CA ALA A 51 14.54 14.29 36.41
C ALA A 51 15.01 14.02 34.95
N GLY A 52 14.30 14.57 33.94
CA GLY A 52 14.65 14.43 32.54
C GLY A 52 14.14 13.15 31.84
N LYS A 53 13.38 12.28 32.52
CA LYS A 53 12.70 11.14 31.94
C LYS A 53 11.28 11.52 31.51
N THR A 54 10.86 11.06 30.34
CA THR A 54 9.48 11.24 29.91
C THR A 54 8.56 10.26 30.64
N ILE A 55 7.26 10.61 30.81
CA ILE A 55 6.26 9.66 31.34
C ILE A 55 6.20 8.38 30.51
N THR A 56 6.52 8.48 29.24
CA THR A 56 6.60 7.33 28.32
C THR A 56 7.75 6.38 28.73
N ASP A 57 8.85 6.90 29.25
CA ASP A 57 9.98 6.08 29.74
C ASP A 57 9.68 5.42 31.10
N GLU A 58 8.80 6.03 31.90
CA GLU A 58 8.35 5.45 33.16
C GLU A 58 7.31 4.34 32.95
N ILE A 59 6.37 4.54 32.01
CA ILE A 59 5.29 3.58 31.70
C ILE A 59 5.82 2.42 30.84
N LEU A 60 6.62 2.73 29.83
CA LEU A 60 7.25 1.78 28.93
C LEU A 60 8.77 1.82 29.17
N THR A 61 9.21 1.10 30.19
CA THR A 61 10.65 0.94 30.43
C THR A 61 11.33 0.43 29.16
N THR A 62 12.59 0.79 28.97
CA THR A 62 13.39 0.37 27.80
C THR A 62 13.33 -1.13 27.59
N ASP A 63 13.32 -1.92 28.66
CA ASP A 63 13.26 -3.39 28.65
C ASP A 63 11.93 -3.94 28.08
N LEU A 64 10.84 -3.18 28.15
CA LEU A 64 9.54 -3.60 27.61
C LEU A 64 9.28 -3.02 26.21
N LEU A 65 9.75 -1.81 25.96
CA LEU A 65 9.52 -1.11 24.72
C LEU A 65 10.18 -1.82 23.53
N PHE A 66 11.48 -2.18 23.64
CA PHE A 66 12.19 -2.82 22.53
C PHE A 66 11.58 -4.16 22.11
N PRO A 67 11.22 -5.08 23.01
CA PRO A 67 10.48 -6.29 22.64
C PRO A 67 9.13 -6.00 21.95
N ILE A 68 8.38 -4.99 22.40
CA ILE A 68 7.11 -4.61 21.76
C ILE A 68 7.35 -4.06 20.35
N VAL A 69 8.34 -3.20 20.17
CA VAL A 69 8.73 -2.67 18.86
C VAL A 69 9.20 -3.81 17.94
N ALA A 70 10.06 -4.69 18.42
CA ALA A 70 10.56 -5.84 17.67
C ALA A 70 9.43 -6.79 17.24
N LEU A 71 8.48 -7.08 18.14
CA LEU A 71 7.28 -7.87 17.82
C LEU A 71 6.45 -7.17 16.73
N ALA A 72 6.18 -5.89 16.88
CA ALA A 72 5.39 -5.15 15.90
C ALA A 72 6.09 -5.08 14.54
N VAL A 73 7.41 -4.82 14.51
CA VAL A 73 8.21 -4.81 13.28
C VAL A 73 8.20 -6.18 12.62
N SER A 74 8.33 -7.28 13.38
CA SER A 74 8.28 -8.65 12.84
C SER A 74 6.96 -8.93 12.10
N VAL A 75 5.83 -8.50 12.68
CA VAL A 75 4.50 -8.66 12.06
C VAL A 75 4.38 -7.83 10.80
N ILE A 76 4.82 -6.57 10.85
CA ILE A 76 4.75 -5.64 9.71
C ILE A 76 5.63 -6.12 8.55
N MET A 77 6.85 -6.60 8.84
CA MET A 77 7.77 -7.12 7.83
C MET A 77 7.26 -8.43 7.20
N PHE A 78 6.69 -9.31 8.02
CA PHE A 78 6.05 -10.52 7.53
C PHE A 78 4.87 -10.20 6.58
N GLU A 79 3.98 -9.29 6.97
CA GLU A 79 2.90 -8.83 6.11
C GLU A 79 3.42 -8.16 4.84
N GLY A 80 4.43 -7.29 4.98
CA GLY A 80 5.11 -6.71 3.83
C GLY A 80 5.58 -7.79 2.86
N GLY A 81 6.29 -8.80 3.34
CA GLY A 81 6.75 -9.94 2.55
C GLY A 81 5.62 -10.70 1.84
N LEU A 82 4.48 -10.91 2.51
CA LEU A 82 3.29 -11.54 1.93
C LEU A 82 2.68 -10.77 0.75
N THR A 83 3.00 -9.50 0.60
CA THR A 83 2.52 -8.67 -0.50
C THR A 83 3.47 -8.63 -1.70
N LEU A 84 4.64 -9.28 -1.63
CA LEU A 84 5.68 -9.26 -2.66
C LEU A 84 5.56 -10.48 -3.58
N ARG A 85 5.04 -10.28 -4.77
CA ARG A 85 4.95 -11.31 -5.82
C ARG A 85 6.09 -11.13 -6.82
N PHE A 86 6.89 -12.18 -7.10
CA PHE A 86 8.00 -12.11 -8.07
C PHE A 86 7.57 -11.64 -9.45
N ARG A 87 6.33 -11.97 -9.84
CA ARG A 87 5.75 -11.52 -11.09
C ARG A 87 5.67 -9.99 -11.23
N ASP A 88 5.54 -9.26 -10.13
CA ASP A 88 5.52 -7.79 -10.15
C ASP A 88 6.88 -7.19 -10.55
N LEU A 89 7.92 -8.01 -10.63
CA LEU A 89 9.30 -7.63 -10.96
C LEU A 89 9.74 -8.06 -12.36
N GLU A 90 8.93 -8.75 -13.17
CA GLU A 90 9.33 -9.30 -14.46
C GLU A 90 10.05 -8.26 -15.35
N ASP A 91 9.57 -7.00 -15.35
CA ASP A 91 10.16 -5.92 -16.14
C ASP A 91 11.13 -5.00 -15.36
N SER A 92 11.32 -5.20 -14.05
CA SER A 92 12.00 -4.21 -13.20
C SER A 92 12.96 -4.81 -12.16
N GLY A 93 13.16 -6.12 -12.15
CA GLY A 93 13.98 -6.80 -11.15
C GLY A 93 15.45 -6.35 -11.14
N SER A 94 16.02 -6.01 -12.30
CA SER A 94 17.37 -5.49 -12.41
C SER A 94 17.52 -4.09 -11.77
N VAL A 95 16.49 -3.27 -11.86
CA VAL A 95 16.46 -1.94 -11.23
C VAL A 95 16.38 -2.09 -9.71
N LEU A 96 15.51 -2.98 -9.23
CA LEU A 96 15.42 -3.27 -7.80
C LEU A 96 16.75 -3.75 -7.24
N LEU A 97 17.39 -4.74 -7.89
CA LEU A 97 18.68 -5.28 -7.41
C LEU A 97 19.74 -4.17 -7.31
N ARG A 98 19.80 -3.27 -8.28
CA ARG A 98 20.73 -2.14 -8.24
C ARG A 98 20.37 -1.13 -7.16
N LEU A 99 19.07 -0.89 -6.90
CA LEU A 99 18.65 0.01 -5.82
C LEU A 99 19.05 -0.52 -4.44
N VAL A 100 18.82 -1.80 -4.19
CA VAL A 100 19.14 -2.41 -2.88
C VAL A 100 20.63 -2.74 -2.69
N THR A 101 21.44 -2.69 -3.75
CA THR A 101 22.90 -2.89 -3.69
C THR A 101 23.64 -1.57 -3.92
N LEU A 102 23.77 -1.12 -5.16
CA LEU A 102 24.51 0.11 -5.51
C LEU A 102 23.87 1.35 -4.87
N GLY A 103 22.53 1.44 -4.88
CA GLY A 103 21.81 2.55 -4.26
C GLY A 103 22.01 2.59 -2.75
N ALA A 104 22.01 1.44 -2.09
CA ALA A 104 22.32 1.31 -0.67
C ALA A 104 23.75 1.77 -0.35
N LEU A 105 24.73 1.33 -1.12
CA LEU A 105 26.14 1.74 -0.93
C LEU A 105 26.34 3.24 -1.13
N VAL A 106 25.75 3.81 -2.18
CA VAL A 106 25.81 5.26 -2.44
C VAL A 106 25.13 6.03 -1.31
N THR A 107 23.96 5.56 -0.86
CA THR A 107 23.23 6.17 0.27
C THR A 107 24.08 6.11 1.54
N TRP A 108 24.67 4.96 1.86
CA TRP A 108 25.55 4.79 3.00
C TRP A 108 26.69 5.79 3.02
N GLY A 109 27.49 5.80 1.95
CA GLY A 109 28.66 6.68 1.87
C GLY A 109 28.30 8.17 1.91
N LEU A 110 27.30 8.57 1.12
CA LEU A 110 26.91 9.99 1.04
C LEU A 110 26.16 10.45 2.29
N ALA A 111 25.33 9.62 2.92
CA ALA A 111 24.65 9.98 4.17
C ALA A 111 25.64 10.07 5.33
N GLY A 112 26.61 9.15 5.42
CA GLY A 112 27.69 9.24 6.39
C GLY A 112 28.54 10.51 6.19
N LEU A 113 28.93 10.81 4.95
CA LEU A 113 29.65 12.05 4.63
C LEU A 113 28.85 13.30 4.99
N ALA A 114 27.55 13.31 4.69
CA ALA A 114 26.67 14.44 5.03
C ALA A 114 26.54 14.62 6.55
N ALA A 115 26.42 13.51 7.32
CA ALA A 115 26.40 13.58 8.78
C ALA A 115 27.71 14.17 9.35
N TYR A 116 28.86 13.73 8.83
CA TYR A 116 30.16 14.27 9.21
C TYR A 116 30.29 15.78 8.92
N LEU A 117 29.86 16.21 7.71
CA LEU A 117 30.05 17.60 7.26
C LEU A 117 29.04 18.58 7.89
N PHE A 118 27.77 18.21 8.02
CA PHE A 118 26.72 19.15 8.44
C PHE A 118 26.42 19.08 9.94
N VAL A 119 26.53 17.89 10.55
CA VAL A 119 26.23 17.71 11.98
C VAL A 119 27.50 17.79 12.82
N GLY A 120 28.66 17.44 12.24
CA GLY A 120 29.93 17.52 12.94
C GLY A 120 30.20 16.35 13.89
N VAL A 121 29.49 15.22 13.69
CA VAL A 121 29.76 13.98 14.44
C VAL A 121 31.07 13.34 13.98
N ASP A 122 31.67 12.52 14.84
CA ASP A 122 32.89 11.78 14.48
C ASP A 122 32.66 10.80 13.31
N TYR A 123 33.74 10.36 12.67
CA TYR A 123 33.65 9.53 11.46
C TYR A 123 33.01 8.15 11.72
N ARG A 124 33.18 7.57 12.92
CA ARG A 124 32.56 6.27 13.29
C ARG A 124 31.05 6.41 13.42
N THR A 125 30.63 7.40 14.22
CA THR A 125 29.20 7.73 14.38
C THR A 125 28.57 8.14 13.06
N ALA A 126 29.25 8.94 12.23
CA ALA A 126 28.77 9.33 10.90
C ALA A 126 28.56 8.13 9.98
N THR A 127 29.50 7.16 9.99
CA THR A 127 29.40 5.94 9.18
C THR A 127 28.26 5.03 9.65
N LEU A 128 28.06 4.93 10.97
CA LEU A 128 26.94 4.19 11.57
C LEU A 128 25.58 4.84 11.23
N ILE A 129 25.47 6.17 11.37
CA ILE A 129 24.27 6.94 10.96
C ILE A 129 23.98 6.69 9.48
N GLY A 130 25.00 6.73 8.61
CA GLY A 130 24.86 6.43 7.21
C GLY A 130 24.26 5.04 6.96
N ALA A 131 24.71 4.01 7.68
CA ALA A 131 24.22 2.64 7.58
C ALA A 131 22.75 2.50 8.05
N ILE A 132 22.43 3.09 9.20
CA ILE A 132 21.06 3.12 9.73
C ILE A 132 20.10 3.80 8.73
N LEU A 133 20.55 4.89 8.09
CA LEU A 133 19.73 5.68 7.18
C LEU A 133 19.61 5.10 5.76
N ILE A 134 20.16 3.92 5.46
CA ILE A 134 19.84 3.19 4.22
C ILE A 134 18.39 2.73 4.23
N VAL A 135 17.89 2.31 5.38
CA VAL A 135 16.56 1.76 5.59
C VAL A 135 15.48 2.73 5.12
N THR A 136 14.59 2.27 4.21
CA THR A 136 13.39 3.00 3.78
C THR A 136 12.16 2.21 4.23
N GLY A 137 11.38 2.76 5.18
CA GLY A 137 10.36 1.97 5.86
C GLY A 137 9.13 1.62 5.01
N PRO A 138 8.76 0.33 4.89
CA PRO A 138 7.52 -0.10 4.24
C PRO A 138 6.28 0.43 4.96
N THR A 139 6.41 0.72 6.25
CA THR A 139 5.37 1.33 7.08
C THR A 139 4.91 2.69 6.58
N VAL A 140 5.82 3.43 5.93
CA VAL A 140 5.56 4.75 5.34
C VAL A 140 5.22 4.63 3.86
N ILE A 141 5.93 3.79 3.13
CA ILE A 141 5.79 3.62 1.68
C ILE A 141 4.40 3.10 1.32
N THR A 142 3.89 2.08 2.00
CA THR A 142 2.61 1.46 1.66
C THR A 142 1.42 2.43 1.75
N PRO A 143 1.21 3.19 2.85
CA PRO A 143 0.18 4.22 2.92
C PRO A 143 0.36 5.32 1.86
N LEU A 144 1.62 5.69 1.58
CA LEU A 144 1.93 6.72 0.60
C LEU A 144 1.56 6.26 -0.83
N LEU A 145 1.92 5.03 -1.21
CA LEU A 145 1.55 4.45 -2.50
C LEU A 145 0.02 4.33 -2.67
N ARG A 146 -0.72 4.01 -1.60
CA ARG A 146 -2.20 4.02 -1.62
C ARG A 146 -2.78 5.40 -1.86
N HIS A 147 -2.13 6.44 -1.37
CA HIS A 147 -2.56 7.82 -1.57
C HIS A 147 -2.19 8.33 -2.97
N VAL A 148 -0.98 8.05 -3.44
CA VAL A 148 -0.44 8.54 -4.73
C VAL A 148 -0.95 7.72 -5.91
N ARG A 149 -1.06 6.42 -5.75
CA ARG A 149 -1.47 5.42 -6.76
C ARG A 149 -0.70 5.57 -8.08
N PRO A 150 0.63 5.40 -8.05
CA PRO A 150 1.44 5.46 -9.27
C PRO A 150 1.16 4.26 -10.19
N HIS A 151 1.63 4.34 -11.44
CA HIS A 151 1.58 3.21 -12.36
C HIS A 151 2.19 1.94 -11.73
N ARG A 152 1.63 0.76 -12.05
CA ARG A 152 2.00 -0.53 -11.44
C ARG A 152 3.51 -0.77 -11.42
N ARG A 153 4.20 -0.57 -12.55
CA ARG A 153 5.65 -0.79 -12.69
C ARG A 153 6.46 -0.06 -11.62
N ILE A 154 6.22 1.24 -11.47
CA ILE A 154 6.98 2.06 -10.52
C ILE A 154 6.52 1.82 -9.08
N GLY A 155 5.22 1.60 -8.88
CA GLY A 155 4.66 1.25 -7.57
C GLY A 155 5.24 -0.05 -7.02
N SER A 156 5.41 -1.07 -7.88
CA SER A 156 6.03 -2.35 -7.52
C SER A 156 7.49 -2.19 -7.13
N VAL A 157 8.29 -1.45 -7.90
CA VAL A 157 9.71 -1.20 -7.58
C VAL A 157 9.86 -0.54 -6.21
N ILE A 158 9.08 0.51 -5.94
CA ILE A 158 9.15 1.24 -4.66
C ILE A 158 8.71 0.36 -3.50
N LYS A 159 7.65 -0.44 -3.69
CA LYS A 159 7.15 -1.38 -2.68
C LYS A 159 8.18 -2.44 -2.34
N TRP A 160 8.79 -3.07 -3.36
CA TRP A 160 9.84 -4.05 -3.20
C TRP A 160 11.09 -3.46 -2.56
N GLU A 161 11.54 -2.28 -3.03
CA GLU A 161 12.67 -1.56 -2.43
C GLU A 161 12.42 -1.36 -0.93
N GLY A 162 11.27 -0.77 -0.56
CA GLY A 162 10.97 -0.44 0.82
C GLY A 162 10.89 -1.63 1.77
N ILE A 163 10.56 -2.83 1.28
CA ILE A 163 10.48 -4.03 2.12
C ILE A 163 11.82 -4.76 2.19
N VAL A 164 12.52 -4.88 1.04
CA VAL A 164 13.78 -5.64 0.98
C VAL A 164 14.95 -4.85 1.57
N ILE A 165 14.93 -3.52 1.49
CA ILE A 165 16.01 -2.69 2.00
C ILE A 165 16.06 -2.65 3.55
N ASP A 166 14.94 -2.88 4.23
CA ASP A 166 14.87 -2.86 5.70
C ASP A 166 15.81 -3.91 6.34
N PRO A 167 15.67 -5.24 6.03
CA PRO A 167 16.61 -6.22 6.56
C PRO A 167 18.06 -6.00 6.08
N ILE A 168 18.26 -5.51 4.84
CA ILE A 168 19.61 -5.22 4.31
C ILE A 168 20.27 -4.09 5.11
N GLY A 169 19.53 -3.01 5.37
CA GLY A 169 20.04 -1.88 6.11
C GLY A 169 20.29 -2.19 7.58
N ALA A 170 19.41 -2.96 8.23
CA ALA A 170 19.59 -3.42 9.61
C ALA A 170 20.85 -4.29 9.73
N VAL A 171 21.02 -5.25 8.83
CA VAL A 171 22.22 -6.11 8.79
C VAL A 171 23.48 -5.27 8.57
N LEU A 172 23.46 -4.32 7.62
CA LEU A 172 24.62 -3.46 7.38
C LEU A 172 24.93 -2.58 8.59
N ALA A 173 23.93 -2.06 9.28
CA ALA A 173 24.14 -1.28 10.49
C ALA A 173 24.80 -2.09 11.62
N VAL A 174 24.40 -3.36 11.82
CA VAL A 174 25.07 -4.29 12.74
C VAL A 174 26.53 -4.53 12.32
N LEU A 175 26.80 -4.81 11.05
CA LEU A 175 28.15 -5.05 10.55
C LEU A 175 29.07 -3.83 10.73
N VAL A 176 28.53 -2.63 10.49
CA VAL A 176 29.27 -1.37 10.71
C VAL A 176 29.51 -1.14 12.20
N PHE A 177 28.53 -1.43 13.06
CA PHE A 177 28.66 -1.34 14.50
C PHE A 177 29.75 -2.30 15.01
N ASP A 178 29.70 -3.57 14.62
CA ASP A 178 30.69 -4.58 15.01
C ASP A 178 32.10 -4.21 14.53
N ALA A 179 32.22 -3.74 13.29
CA ALA A 179 33.50 -3.38 12.72
C ALA A 179 34.14 -2.11 13.33
N MET A 180 33.34 -1.09 13.60
CA MET A 180 33.83 0.24 13.97
C MET A 180 33.76 0.53 15.46
N VAL A 181 32.78 0.00 16.17
CA VAL A 181 32.57 0.24 17.61
C VAL A 181 33.19 -0.91 18.42
N VAL A 182 32.85 -2.15 18.07
CA VAL A 182 33.35 -3.33 18.79
C VAL A 182 34.79 -3.71 18.38
N GLY A 183 35.22 -3.27 17.19
CA GLY A 183 36.57 -3.53 16.66
C GLY A 183 36.78 -4.93 16.07
N LYS A 184 35.67 -5.66 15.76
CA LYS A 184 35.68 -7.02 15.21
C LYS A 184 35.62 -7.03 13.68
N SER A 185 36.47 -6.26 13.01
CA SER A 185 36.45 -6.16 11.54
C SER A 185 36.73 -7.49 10.84
N ASP A 186 37.49 -8.39 11.46
CA ASP A 186 37.91 -9.67 10.86
C ASP A 186 36.74 -10.69 10.80
N GLU A 187 35.73 -10.53 11.65
CA GLU A 187 34.57 -11.43 11.73
C GLU A 187 33.38 -10.99 10.88
N VAL A 188 33.39 -9.78 10.29
CA VAL A 188 32.26 -9.17 9.58
C VAL A 188 31.66 -10.08 8.51
N VAL A 189 32.52 -10.73 7.68
CA VAL A 189 32.05 -11.64 6.63
C VAL A 189 31.38 -12.88 7.22
N TRP A 190 31.89 -13.39 8.33
CA TRP A 190 31.31 -14.55 9.00
C TRP A 190 29.97 -14.21 9.65
N VAL A 191 29.86 -13.05 10.29
CA VAL A 191 28.61 -12.54 10.87
C VAL A 191 27.56 -12.37 9.77
N LEU A 192 27.89 -11.73 8.65
CA LEU A 192 27.01 -11.59 7.50
C LEU A 192 26.52 -12.95 6.98
N LEU A 193 27.44 -13.89 6.79
CA LEU A 193 27.09 -15.22 6.29
C LEU A 193 26.17 -15.97 7.27
N LYS A 194 26.43 -15.87 8.56
CA LYS A 194 25.61 -16.45 9.62
C LYS A 194 24.18 -15.85 9.61
N ILE A 195 24.05 -14.53 9.54
CA ILE A 195 22.76 -13.85 9.47
C ILE A 195 21.96 -14.32 8.25
N LEU A 196 22.59 -14.36 7.08
CA LEU A 196 21.93 -14.79 5.85
C LEU A 196 21.53 -16.26 5.88
N LEU A 197 22.42 -17.15 6.33
CA LEU A 197 22.12 -18.59 6.41
C LEU A 197 21.00 -18.88 7.40
N VAL A 198 21.03 -18.26 8.58
CA VAL A 198 19.99 -18.41 9.60
C VAL A 198 18.69 -17.82 9.09
N GLY A 199 18.72 -16.58 8.58
CA GLY A 199 17.54 -15.87 8.11
C GLY A 199 16.82 -16.58 6.96
N ILE A 200 17.56 -16.94 5.91
CA ILE A 200 17.00 -17.66 4.76
C ILE A 200 16.60 -19.08 5.15
N GLY A 201 17.45 -19.80 5.88
CA GLY A 201 17.18 -21.18 6.26
C GLY A 201 15.94 -21.35 7.14
N LEU A 202 15.81 -20.54 8.19
CA LEU A 202 14.62 -20.57 9.06
C LEU A 202 13.40 -20.01 8.34
N GLY A 203 13.53 -18.94 7.56
CA GLY A 203 12.41 -18.37 6.80
C GLY A 203 11.79 -19.38 5.83
N LEU A 204 12.61 -20.03 5.00
CA LEU A 204 12.16 -21.07 4.08
C LEU A 204 11.68 -22.33 4.80
N GLY A 205 12.37 -22.75 5.87
CA GLY A 205 11.99 -23.93 6.66
C GLY A 205 10.62 -23.79 7.30
N VAL A 206 10.33 -22.64 7.92
CA VAL A 206 9.02 -22.35 8.52
C VAL A 206 7.95 -22.18 7.44
N ALA A 207 8.26 -21.54 6.30
CA ALA A 207 7.34 -21.44 5.17
C ALA A 207 6.94 -22.83 4.67
N PHE A 208 7.91 -23.72 4.45
CA PHE A 208 7.66 -25.09 4.03
C PHE A 208 6.83 -25.87 5.06
N ALA A 209 7.16 -25.74 6.34
CA ALA A 209 6.39 -26.40 7.41
C ALA A 209 4.92 -25.93 7.44
N LEU A 210 4.68 -24.62 7.36
CA LEU A 210 3.33 -24.05 7.30
C LEU A 210 2.56 -24.56 6.07
N VAL A 211 3.17 -24.54 4.89
CA VAL A 211 2.54 -25.06 3.66
C VAL A 211 2.18 -26.53 3.81
N GLN A 212 3.05 -27.35 4.40
CA GLN A 212 2.76 -28.77 4.60
C GLN A 212 1.64 -29.02 5.63
N LEU A 213 1.62 -28.26 6.73
CA LEU A 213 0.56 -28.36 7.74
C LEU A 213 -0.81 -27.99 7.15
N MET A 214 -0.84 -26.91 6.37
CA MET A 214 -2.06 -26.43 5.71
C MET A 214 -2.53 -27.43 4.64
N ARG A 215 -1.63 -27.91 3.79
CA ARG A 215 -1.92 -28.87 2.73
C ARG A 215 -2.51 -30.18 3.28
N ARG A 216 -2.14 -30.57 4.50
CA ARG A 216 -2.66 -31.75 5.18
C ARG A 216 -3.93 -31.51 5.96
N TYR A 217 -4.46 -30.26 5.94
CA TYR A 217 -5.64 -29.84 6.72
C TYR A 217 -5.49 -30.11 8.23
N TRP A 218 -4.25 -30.04 8.76
CA TRP A 218 -3.99 -30.24 10.18
C TRP A 218 -4.36 -28.99 11.01
N ILE A 219 -4.48 -27.84 10.37
CA ILE A 219 -4.85 -26.59 11.00
C ILE A 219 -6.26 -26.22 10.53
N PRO A 220 -7.24 -26.08 11.42
CA PRO A 220 -8.57 -25.62 11.06
C PRO A 220 -8.56 -24.16 10.62
N ASP A 221 -9.46 -23.80 9.72
CA ASP A 221 -9.47 -22.49 9.04
C ASP A 221 -9.50 -21.30 9.99
N PHE A 222 -10.22 -21.39 11.12
CA PHE A 222 -10.29 -20.30 12.10
C PHE A 222 -8.96 -20.03 12.84
N LEU A 223 -8.02 -20.98 12.82
CA LEU A 223 -6.69 -20.83 13.42
C LEU A 223 -5.63 -20.35 12.43
N HIS A 224 -5.90 -20.31 11.13
CA HIS A 224 -4.92 -19.96 10.10
C HIS A 224 -4.19 -18.65 10.45
N ASN A 225 -4.94 -17.58 10.69
CA ASN A 225 -4.37 -16.26 11.00
C ASN A 225 -3.47 -16.27 12.24
N SER A 226 -3.91 -16.94 13.29
CA SER A 226 -3.18 -17.03 14.55
C SER A 226 -1.90 -17.85 14.43
N VAL A 227 -1.95 -18.98 13.69
CA VAL A 227 -0.78 -19.85 13.46
C VAL A 227 0.27 -19.14 12.60
N PHE A 228 -0.13 -18.47 11.53
CA PHE A 228 0.79 -17.69 10.72
C PHE A 228 1.45 -16.56 11.52
N LEU A 229 0.69 -15.87 12.38
CA LEU A 229 1.22 -14.82 13.24
C LEU A 229 2.22 -15.39 14.26
N ALA A 230 1.83 -16.45 14.96
CA ALA A 230 2.68 -17.11 15.96
C ALA A 230 3.96 -17.68 15.33
N ALA A 231 3.86 -18.28 14.15
CA ALA A 231 5.01 -18.80 13.41
C ALA A 231 5.97 -17.67 12.98
N ALA A 232 5.45 -16.53 12.50
CA ALA A 232 6.28 -15.40 12.12
C ALA A 232 7.01 -14.80 13.32
N VAL A 233 6.30 -14.52 14.42
CA VAL A 233 6.89 -13.97 15.65
C VAL A 233 7.87 -14.97 16.27
N GLY A 234 7.52 -16.26 16.33
CA GLY A 234 8.39 -17.31 16.85
C GLY A 234 9.66 -17.50 16.03
N ALA A 235 9.53 -17.50 14.69
CA ALA A 235 10.68 -17.58 13.79
C ALA A 235 11.60 -16.35 13.92
N PHE A 236 11.03 -15.16 14.05
CA PHE A 236 11.77 -13.92 14.30
C PHE A 236 12.58 -14.01 15.60
N ALA A 237 11.93 -14.37 16.71
CA ALA A 237 12.58 -14.47 18.01
C ALA A 237 13.68 -15.53 18.03
N LEU A 238 13.39 -16.73 17.48
CA LEU A 238 14.38 -17.81 17.38
C LEU A 238 15.59 -17.42 16.53
N SER A 239 15.36 -16.75 15.43
CA SER A 239 16.41 -16.28 14.52
C SER A 239 17.33 -15.28 15.20
N ASN A 240 16.76 -14.31 15.94
CA ASN A 240 17.52 -13.30 16.66
C ASN A 240 18.33 -13.87 17.83
N GLN A 241 17.89 -14.97 18.45
CA GLN A 241 18.70 -15.68 19.44
C GLN A 241 19.94 -16.35 18.83
N ILE A 242 19.87 -16.79 17.57
CA ILE A 242 20.98 -17.46 16.88
C ILE A 242 21.96 -16.42 16.30
N ALA A 243 21.42 -15.38 15.67
CA ALA A 243 22.19 -14.29 15.08
C ALA A 243 21.40 -12.97 15.17
N HIS A 244 22.03 -11.91 15.72
CA HIS A 244 21.42 -10.60 15.84
C HIS A 244 20.91 -10.09 14.49
N GLU A 245 19.70 -9.51 14.46
CA GLU A 245 19.01 -8.97 13.27
C GLU A 245 18.68 -10.00 12.18
N ALA A 246 18.98 -11.30 12.34
CA ALA A 246 18.58 -12.34 11.40
C ALA A 246 17.05 -12.51 11.34
N GLY A 247 16.33 -12.12 12.40
CA GLY A 247 14.87 -12.20 12.46
C GLY A 247 14.17 -11.38 11.38
N LEU A 248 14.68 -10.20 11.03
CA LEU A 248 14.12 -9.37 9.95
C LEU A 248 14.23 -10.08 8.59
N VAL A 249 15.39 -10.70 8.33
CA VAL A 249 15.60 -11.51 7.12
C VAL A 249 14.63 -12.70 7.12
N THR A 250 14.52 -13.40 8.26
CA THR A 250 13.66 -14.58 8.41
C THR A 250 12.21 -14.28 8.07
N VAL A 251 11.61 -13.27 8.68
CA VAL A 251 10.18 -12.97 8.48
C VAL A 251 9.90 -12.40 7.09
N THR A 252 10.84 -11.67 6.51
CA THR A 252 10.71 -11.16 5.14
C THR A 252 10.75 -12.32 4.15
N ILE A 253 11.70 -13.24 4.26
CA ILE A 253 11.81 -14.44 3.41
C ILE A 253 10.61 -15.37 3.61
N LEU A 254 10.16 -15.58 4.86
CA LEU A 254 8.94 -16.32 5.18
C LEU A 254 7.72 -15.74 4.45
N GLY A 255 7.54 -14.42 4.51
CA GLY A 255 6.44 -13.73 3.83
C GLY A 255 6.52 -13.89 2.31
N ILE A 256 7.69 -13.63 1.70
CA ILE A 256 7.91 -13.77 0.25
C ILE A 256 7.67 -15.21 -0.21
N ALA A 257 8.17 -16.20 0.52
CA ALA A 257 8.01 -17.61 0.17
C ALA A 257 6.51 -18.01 0.18
N LEU A 258 5.76 -17.57 1.18
CA LEU A 258 4.32 -17.81 1.28
C LEU A 258 3.51 -17.05 0.21
N ALA A 259 3.92 -15.86 -0.18
CA ALA A 259 3.26 -15.07 -1.22
C ALA A 259 3.41 -15.69 -2.62
N ASN A 260 4.51 -16.40 -2.87
CA ASN A 260 4.86 -16.93 -4.19
C ASN A 260 4.61 -18.44 -4.35
N GLN A 261 4.09 -19.13 -3.32
CA GLN A 261 3.63 -20.50 -3.44
C GLN A 261 2.21 -20.54 -4.04
N LYS A 262 1.87 -21.61 -4.78
CA LYS A 262 0.59 -21.78 -5.49
C LYS A 262 -0.36 -22.80 -4.82
N THR A 263 0.05 -23.39 -3.70
CA THR A 263 -0.65 -24.55 -3.14
C THR A 263 -1.79 -24.17 -2.19
N ILE A 264 -1.68 -23.01 -1.53
CA ILE A 264 -2.59 -22.58 -0.46
C ILE A 264 -3.00 -21.12 -0.68
N PRO A 265 -4.31 -20.80 -0.60
CA PRO A 265 -4.79 -19.43 -0.65
C PRO A 265 -4.36 -18.68 0.62
N VAL A 266 -3.57 -17.62 0.46
CA VAL A 266 -3.10 -16.77 1.57
C VAL A 266 -3.90 -15.45 1.68
N ASN A 267 -4.90 -15.22 0.84
CA ASN A 267 -5.67 -13.98 0.76
C ASN A 267 -6.34 -13.60 2.10
N HIS A 268 -6.97 -14.58 2.78
CA HIS A 268 -7.59 -14.35 4.10
C HIS A 268 -6.58 -13.95 5.18
N VAL A 269 -5.35 -14.45 5.06
CA VAL A 269 -4.25 -14.14 6.00
C VAL A 269 -3.79 -12.69 5.80
N VAL A 270 -3.76 -12.22 4.57
CA VAL A 270 -3.37 -10.84 4.22
C VAL A 270 -4.38 -9.82 4.77
N GLU A 271 -5.68 -10.07 4.62
CA GLU A 271 -6.75 -9.15 5.04
C GLU A 271 -6.77 -8.91 6.57
N PHE A 272 -6.65 -9.98 7.37
CA PHE A 272 -6.56 -9.85 8.83
C PHE A 272 -5.33 -9.04 9.27
N LYS A 273 -4.18 -9.30 8.64
CA LYS A 273 -2.92 -8.65 9.01
C LYS A 273 -2.86 -7.18 8.61
N GLU A 274 -3.58 -6.80 7.57
CA GLU A 274 -3.69 -5.38 7.20
C GLU A 274 -4.29 -4.53 8.33
N ASN A 275 -5.35 -5.02 8.99
CA ASN A 275 -5.95 -4.35 10.14
C ASN A 275 -4.98 -4.28 11.32
N LEU A 276 -4.27 -5.38 11.59
CA LEU A 276 -3.26 -5.45 12.66
C LEU A 276 -2.09 -4.50 12.38
N ARG A 277 -1.62 -4.42 11.14
CA ARG A 277 -0.58 -3.47 10.73
C ARG A 277 -0.98 -2.03 10.99
N VAL A 278 -2.19 -1.62 10.58
CA VAL A 278 -2.69 -0.25 10.80
C VAL A 278 -2.65 0.10 12.28
N LEU A 279 -3.08 -0.82 13.13
CA LEU A 279 -3.07 -0.64 14.58
C LEU A 279 -1.64 -0.55 15.13
N LEU A 280 -0.76 -1.50 14.76
CA LEU A 280 0.63 -1.54 15.22
C LEU A 280 1.41 -0.30 14.78
N ILE A 281 1.30 0.09 13.50
CA ILE A 281 1.94 1.31 12.98
C ILE A 281 1.47 2.53 13.77
N SER A 282 0.15 2.65 14.02
CA SER A 282 -0.41 3.79 14.72
C SER A 282 0.12 3.90 16.16
N CYS A 283 0.15 2.79 16.88
CA CYS A 283 0.69 2.75 18.25
C CYS A 283 2.19 3.07 18.26
N LEU A 284 2.96 2.45 17.37
CA LEU A 284 4.41 2.64 17.33
C LEU A 284 4.80 4.08 17.04
N PHE A 285 4.19 4.71 16.01
CA PHE A 285 4.53 6.10 15.68
C PHE A 285 4.18 7.07 16.79
N ILE A 286 3.03 6.89 17.46
CA ILE A 286 2.65 7.75 18.59
C ILE A 286 3.61 7.55 19.76
N VAL A 287 3.90 6.30 20.15
CA VAL A 287 4.79 6.00 21.28
C VAL A 287 6.20 6.50 21.03
N LEU A 288 6.76 6.23 19.84
CA LEU A 288 8.11 6.67 19.49
C LEU A 288 8.20 8.19 19.39
N ALA A 289 7.22 8.86 18.78
CA ALA A 289 7.20 10.32 18.69
C ALA A 289 7.00 10.99 20.05
N ALA A 290 6.26 10.36 20.98
CA ALA A 290 6.05 10.88 22.32
C ALA A 290 7.31 10.85 23.22
N ARG A 291 8.32 10.08 22.83
CA ARG A 291 9.62 10.02 23.55
C ARG A 291 10.60 11.12 23.16
N ILE A 292 10.36 11.76 22.03
CA ILE A 292 11.29 12.77 21.50
C ILE A 292 11.07 14.07 22.26
N GLN A 293 12.11 14.59 22.86
CA GLN A 293 12.11 15.94 23.40
C GLN A 293 12.35 16.95 22.28
N PHE A 294 11.50 17.96 22.24
CA PHE A 294 11.63 19.02 21.21
C PHE A 294 12.97 19.77 21.36
N THR A 295 13.50 19.87 22.56
CA THR A 295 14.81 20.41 22.89
C THR A 295 15.93 19.73 22.11
N ASP A 296 15.92 18.39 22.05
CA ASP A 296 16.99 17.62 21.40
C ASP A 296 17.03 17.86 19.88
N ILE A 297 15.86 18.09 19.27
CA ILE A 297 15.75 18.46 17.86
C ILE A 297 16.27 19.88 17.64
N VAL A 298 15.98 20.81 18.54
CA VAL A 298 16.41 22.20 18.45
C VAL A 298 17.94 22.32 18.63
N GLU A 299 18.54 21.50 19.48
CA GLU A 299 19.98 21.44 19.70
C GLU A 299 20.77 21.04 18.44
N LEU A 300 20.19 20.22 17.54
CA LEU A 300 20.80 19.91 16.23
C LEU A 300 20.89 21.13 15.30
N GLY A 301 20.15 22.19 15.57
CA GLY A 301 20.22 23.48 14.90
C GLY A 301 20.11 23.39 13.37
N TRP A 302 20.77 24.34 12.70
CA TRP A 302 20.80 24.40 11.23
C TRP A 302 21.55 23.23 10.58
N GLY A 303 22.50 22.60 11.30
CA GLY A 303 23.23 21.43 10.82
C GLY A 303 22.34 20.24 10.57
N GLY A 304 21.41 19.95 11.49
CA GLY A 304 20.42 18.89 11.33
C GLY A 304 19.47 19.13 10.15
N LEU A 305 19.00 20.38 9.98
CA LEU A 305 18.14 20.71 8.83
C LEU A 305 18.89 20.61 7.50
N ALA A 306 20.15 21.07 7.45
CA ALA A 306 21.01 20.95 6.26
C ALA A 306 21.27 19.47 5.92
N PHE A 307 21.44 18.64 6.93
CA PHE A 307 21.60 17.20 6.77
C PHE A 307 20.34 16.55 6.13
N VAL A 308 19.15 16.85 6.66
CA VAL A 308 17.88 16.36 6.08
C VAL A 308 17.71 16.83 4.64
N ALA A 309 18.01 18.12 4.38
CA ALA A 309 17.95 18.67 3.02
C ALA A 309 18.94 17.96 2.08
N ALA A 310 20.16 17.66 2.54
CA ALA A 310 21.16 16.93 1.77
C ALA A 310 20.68 15.49 1.44
N LEU A 311 20.06 14.80 2.40
CA LEU A 311 19.49 13.47 2.17
C LEU A 311 18.40 13.49 1.09
N ILE A 312 17.51 14.46 1.12
CA ILE A 312 16.38 14.57 0.19
C ILE A 312 16.83 15.03 -1.20
N LEU A 313 17.68 16.05 -1.27
CA LEU A 313 18.00 16.76 -2.51
C LEU A 313 19.26 16.24 -3.21
N VAL A 314 20.16 15.55 -2.50
CA VAL A 314 21.44 15.10 -3.04
C VAL A 314 21.57 13.58 -2.93
N VAL A 315 21.52 13.02 -1.73
CA VAL A 315 21.83 11.61 -1.47
C VAL A 315 20.85 10.70 -2.21
N ARG A 316 19.56 10.90 -2.02
CA ARG A 316 18.54 10.06 -2.66
C ARG A 316 18.52 10.22 -4.19
N PRO A 317 18.52 11.42 -4.77
CA PRO A 317 18.61 11.56 -6.22
C PRO A 317 19.84 10.89 -6.83
N LEU A 318 21.02 11.03 -6.24
CA LEU A 318 22.23 10.38 -6.74
C LEU A 318 22.14 8.87 -6.64
N ALA A 319 21.68 8.31 -5.51
CA ALA A 319 21.46 6.88 -5.35
C ALA A 319 20.49 6.32 -6.39
N ALA A 320 19.37 6.99 -6.63
CA ALA A 320 18.39 6.58 -7.63
C ALA A 320 18.96 6.67 -9.06
N LEU A 321 19.66 7.75 -9.41
CA LEU A 321 20.25 7.93 -10.74
C LEU A 321 21.33 6.89 -11.04
N VAL A 322 22.21 6.60 -10.08
CA VAL A 322 23.24 5.56 -10.22
C VAL A 322 22.60 4.19 -10.40
N SER A 323 21.58 3.87 -9.61
CA SER A 323 20.90 2.57 -9.64
C SER A 323 20.05 2.36 -10.91
N THR A 324 19.52 3.45 -11.47
CA THR A 324 18.71 3.40 -12.69
C THR A 324 19.53 3.63 -13.96
N TRP A 325 20.85 3.71 -13.85
CA TRP A 325 21.75 3.85 -15.01
C TRP A 325 21.56 2.69 -15.98
N ARG A 326 21.33 3.02 -17.26
CA ARG A 326 21.05 2.04 -18.33
C ARG A 326 19.83 1.14 -18.06
N SER A 327 18.84 1.61 -17.32
CA SER A 327 17.55 0.93 -17.16
C SER A 327 16.56 1.37 -18.23
N GLU A 328 15.52 0.56 -18.45
CA GLU A 328 14.42 0.89 -19.36
C GLU A 328 13.40 1.89 -18.77
N LEU A 329 13.65 2.38 -17.57
CA LEU A 329 12.77 3.36 -16.93
C LEU A 329 12.83 4.69 -17.69
N THR A 330 11.68 5.29 -17.89
CA THR A 330 11.54 6.65 -18.43
C THR A 330 12.16 7.68 -17.47
N TRP A 331 12.50 8.84 -18.00
CA TRP A 331 13.05 9.91 -17.16
C TRP A 331 12.10 10.34 -16.03
N ASN A 332 10.78 10.37 -16.30
CA ASN A 332 9.77 10.69 -15.31
C ASN A 332 9.73 9.65 -14.16
N GLU A 333 9.84 8.37 -14.48
CA GLU A 333 9.92 7.30 -13.50
C GLU A 333 11.19 7.39 -12.64
N ARG A 334 12.34 7.72 -13.24
CA ARG A 334 13.61 7.94 -12.51
C ARG A 334 13.50 9.14 -11.58
N CYS A 335 12.92 10.24 -12.03
CA CYS A 335 12.67 11.41 -11.19
C CYS A 335 11.76 11.07 -10.02
N PHE A 336 10.71 10.30 -10.23
CA PHE A 336 9.82 9.89 -9.15
C PHE A 336 10.52 9.03 -8.10
N LEU A 337 11.34 8.04 -8.54
CA LEU A 337 12.17 7.23 -7.63
C LEU A 337 13.20 8.07 -6.86
N ALA A 338 13.75 9.09 -7.49
CA ALA A 338 14.73 10.00 -6.90
C ALA A 338 14.13 10.84 -5.75
N PHE A 339 12.83 11.10 -5.78
CA PHE A 339 12.13 11.89 -4.77
C PHE A 339 11.11 11.08 -3.99
N LEU A 340 11.41 9.80 -3.70
CA LEU A 340 10.56 8.95 -2.86
C LEU A 340 11.39 7.93 -2.06
N ALA A 341 11.78 8.30 -0.85
CA ALA A 341 12.48 7.41 0.09
C ALA A 341 12.23 7.83 1.55
N PRO A 342 11.00 7.76 2.03
CA PRO A 342 10.72 8.11 3.42
C PRO A 342 11.38 7.10 4.35
N ARG A 343 11.92 7.57 5.47
CA ARG A 343 12.53 6.72 6.48
C ARG A 343 11.47 6.18 7.43
N GLY A 344 11.69 4.97 7.96
CA GLY A 344 10.68 4.24 8.73
C GLY A 344 11.07 3.98 10.18
N ILE A 345 10.20 3.20 10.87
CA ILE A 345 10.34 2.84 12.28
C ILE A 345 11.56 1.98 12.54
N VAL A 346 11.98 1.13 11.59
CA VAL A 346 13.14 0.26 11.75
C VAL A 346 14.41 1.08 11.99
N ALA A 347 14.59 2.19 11.27
CA ALA A 347 15.72 3.10 11.50
C ALA A 347 15.68 3.68 12.93
N ALA A 348 14.51 4.07 13.44
CA ALA A 348 14.33 4.57 14.79
C ALA A 348 14.65 3.50 15.85
N ALA A 349 14.18 2.27 15.65
CA ALA A 349 14.43 1.16 16.58
C ALA A 349 15.92 0.83 16.63
N VAL A 350 16.55 0.65 15.47
CA VAL A 350 17.97 0.30 15.36
C VAL A 350 18.85 1.42 15.92
N SER A 351 18.56 2.69 15.65
CA SER A 351 19.29 3.82 16.22
C SER A 351 19.22 3.86 17.75
N SER A 352 18.03 3.58 18.30
CA SER A 352 17.84 3.56 19.76
C SER A 352 18.57 2.41 20.44
N VAL A 353 18.60 1.21 19.81
CA VAL A 353 19.36 0.06 20.33
C VAL A 353 20.85 0.36 20.35
N PHE A 354 21.42 0.85 19.24
CA PHE A 354 22.84 1.16 19.19
C PHE A 354 23.25 2.31 20.10
N ALA A 355 22.44 3.36 20.23
CA ALA A 355 22.72 4.43 21.16
C ALA A 355 22.77 3.93 22.61
N LEU A 356 21.84 3.05 23.00
CA LEU A 356 21.83 2.44 24.32
C LEU A 356 23.07 1.53 24.53
N GLU A 357 23.42 0.73 23.56
CA GLU A 357 24.56 -0.18 23.65
C GLU A 357 25.88 0.58 23.73
N ILE A 358 26.01 1.66 22.95
CA ILE A 358 27.17 2.57 23.04
C ILE A 358 27.25 3.20 24.41
N SER A 359 26.14 3.75 24.93
CA SER A 359 26.14 4.43 26.23
C SER A 359 26.40 3.48 27.41
N SER A 360 25.95 2.22 27.34
CA SER A 360 26.09 1.25 28.42
C SER A 360 27.45 0.54 28.46
N HIS A 361 28.07 0.27 27.31
CA HIS A 361 29.28 -0.56 27.22
C HIS A 361 30.51 0.19 26.70
N TYR A 362 30.32 1.31 26.00
CA TYR A 362 31.39 2.02 25.30
C TYR A 362 31.44 3.52 25.62
N GLY A 363 30.73 3.96 26.67
CA GLY A 363 30.61 5.37 27.08
C GLY A 363 31.93 6.06 27.45
N ASP A 364 32.98 5.27 27.81
CA ASP A 364 34.32 5.78 28.13
C ASP A 364 35.18 6.07 26.89
N LEU A 365 34.78 5.64 25.70
CA LEU A 365 35.48 5.96 24.46
C LEU A 365 35.24 7.42 24.09
N ALA A 366 36.25 8.26 24.29
CA ALA A 366 36.21 9.70 24.01
C ALA A 366 35.78 10.07 22.58
N GLU A 367 35.83 9.09 21.67
CA GLU A 367 35.48 9.21 20.26
C GLU A 367 33.96 8.98 19.97
N LEU A 368 33.16 8.57 20.97
CA LEU A 368 31.73 8.24 20.84
C LEU A 368 30.83 9.16 21.70
N LYS A 369 31.30 10.34 22.04
CA LYS A 369 30.58 11.31 22.91
C LYS A 369 29.20 11.75 22.38
N ASN A 370 28.92 11.52 21.10
CA ASN A 370 27.71 11.98 20.42
C ASN A 370 26.70 10.85 20.14
N ALA A 371 26.74 9.74 20.88
CA ALA A 371 25.82 8.61 20.70
C ALA A 371 24.34 9.03 20.87
N ASP A 372 24.05 9.93 21.79
CA ASP A 372 22.71 10.45 22.03
C ASP A 372 22.15 11.21 20.81
N GLN A 373 23.03 11.82 20.00
CA GLN A 373 22.65 12.53 18.78
C GLN A 373 22.19 11.57 17.67
N ILE A 374 22.58 10.27 17.71
CA ILE A 374 22.17 9.27 16.70
C ILE A 374 20.63 9.15 16.68
N VAL A 375 20.01 9.07 17.85
CA VAL A 375 18.57 8.93 18.00
C VAL A 375 17.86 10.19 17.51
N SER A 376 18.24 11.35 18.07
CA SER A 376 17.61 12.65 17.74
C SER A 376 17.75 12.98 16.26
N LEU A 377 18.93 12.71 15.66
CA LEU A 377 19.17 12.94 14.23
C LEU A 377 18.35 11.97 13.37
N THR A 378 18.27 10.69 13.74
CA THR A 378 17.46 9.71 13.01
C THR A 378 15.99 10.10 13.02
N PHE A 379 15.47 10.54 14.16
CA PHE A 379 14.09 11.01 14.26
C PHE A 379 13.85 12.30 13.46
N LEU A 380 14.76 13.25 13.49
CA LEU A 380 14.68 14.46 12.65
C LEU A 380 14.59 14.09 11.17
N VAL A 381 15.38 13.10 10.73
CA VAL A 381 15.35 12.57 9.36
C VAL A 381 14.02 11.90 9.04
N ILE A 382 13.48 11.08 9.97
CA ILE A 382 12.18 10.44 9.79
C ILE A 382 11.09 11.51 9.63
N VAL A 383 10.98 12.45 10.57
CA VAL A 383 9.97 13.52 10.52
C VAL A 383 10.12 14.36 9.25
N GLY A 384 11.34 14.77 8.94
CA GLY A 384 11.64 15.60 7.75
C GLY A 384 11.31 14.88 6.44
N THR A 385 11.76 13.64 6.27
CA THR A 385 11.53 12.86 5.04
C THR A 385 10.07 12.45 4.89
N VAL A 386 9.39 12.02 5.97
CA VAL A 386 7.97 11.68 5.95
C VAL A 386 7.12 12.90 5.62
N THR A 387 7.44 14.06 6.21
CA THR A 387 6.72 15.32 5.92
C THR A 387 6.91 15.71 4.48
N PHE A 388 8.15 15.78 4.01
CA PHE A 388 8.45 16.19 2.65
C PHE A 388 7.82 15.25 1.60
N TYR A 389 8.10 13.96 1.69
CA TYR A 389 7.58 12.99 0.71
C TYR A 389 6.06 12.79 0.85
N GLY A 390 5.53 12.88 2.07
CA GLY A 390 4.09 12.81 2.31
C GLY A 390 3.32 13.90 1.60
N LEU A 391 3.83 15.12 1.60
CA LEU A 391 3.20 16.28 0.95
C LEU A 391 3.56 16.37 -0.55
N ALA A 392 4.79 16.04 -0.92
CA ALA A 392 5.29 16.22 -2.28
C ALA A 392 4.96 15.08 -3.24
N ALA A 393 4.79 13.84 -2.77
CA ALA A 393 4.69 12.66 -3.64
C ALA A 393 3.46 12.70 -4.57
N ALA A 394 2.28 13.09 -4.07
CA ALA A 394 1.06 13.12 -4.89
C ALA A 394 1.09 14.25 -5.95
N PRO A 395 1.47 15.51 -5.65
CA PRO A 395 1.65 16.52 -6.67
C PRO A 395 2.76 16.16 -7.66
N LEU A 396 3.88 15.61 -7.20
CA LEU A 396 4.98 15.16 -8.06
C LEU A 396 4.55 14.07 -9.04
N ALA A 397 3.85 13.03 -8.56
CA ALA A 397 3.36 11.96 -9.42
C ALA A 397 2.39 12.48 -10.50
N ARG A 398 1.53 13.44 -10.14
CA ARG A 398 0.62 14.10 -11.09
C ARG A 398 1.38 14.94 -12.11
N PHE A 399 2.38 15.71 -11.67
CA PHE A 399 3.22 16.53 -12.55
C PHE A 399 4.01 15.69 -13.54
N LEU A 400 4.56 14.56 -13.10
CA LEU A 400 5.30 13.62 -13.94
C LEU A 400 4.39 12.72 -14.81
N GLY A 401 3.06 12.82 -14.68
CA GLY A 401 2.12 11.98 -15.42
C GLY A 401 2.11 10.50 -15.00
N LEU A 402 2.62 10.19 -13.80
CA LEU A 402 2.73 8.83 -13.27
C LEU A 402 1.55 8.44 -12.37
N ALA A 403 0.77 9.41 -11.90
CA ALA A 403 -0.44 9.15 -11.13
C ALA A 403 -1.59 8.83 -12.08
N VAL A 404 -2.29 7.76 -11.85
CA VAL A 404 -3.52 7.44 -12.56
C VAL A 404 -4.57 8.50 -12.19
N LYS A 405 -4.89 9.39 -13.14
CA LYS A 405 -5.75 10.57 -12.90
C LYS A 405 -7.16 10.21 -12.45
N ASN A 406 -7.67 9.03 -12.80
CA ASN A 406 -9.04 8.67 -12.51
C ASN A 406 -9.21 7.14 -12.47
N HIS A 407 -9.58 6.59 -11.31
CA HIS A 407 -9.91 5.16 -11.15
C HIS A 407 -11.38 4.91 -11.57
N GLN A 408 -11.85 5.59 -12.60
CA GLN A 408 -13.21 5.42 -13.12
C GLN A 408 -13.30 4.30 -14.15
N GLY A 409 -12.18 3.67 -14.48
CA GLY A 409 -12.15 2.56 -15.40
C GLY A 409 -13.07 1.43 -14.95
N VAL A 410 -13.63 0.74 -15.91
CA VAL A 410 -14.72 -0.22 -15.72
C VAL A 410 -14.27 -1.61 -16.17
N LEU A 411 -14.34 -2.57 -15.23
CA LEU A 411 -14.24 -3.99 -15.53
C LEU A 411 -15.64 -4.54 -15.80
N PHE A 412 -15.90 -4.98 -16.99
CA PHE A 412 -17.12 -5.69 -17.35
C PHE A 412 -16.91 -7.20 -17.19
N ALA A 413 -17.59 -7.80 -16.25
CA ALA A 413 -17.71 -9.26 -16.16
C ALA A 413 -18.91 -9.69 -16.99
N GLY A 414 -18.64 -10.14 -18.23
CA GLY A 414 -19.61 -10.48 -19.26
C GLY A 414 -19.54 -9.54 -20.46
N GLY A 415 -19.55 -10.11 -21.67
CA GLY A 415 -19.44 -9.41 -22.96
C GLY A 415 -20.66 -9.62 -23.86
N SER A 416 -21.86 -9.70 -23.28
CA SER A 416 -23.11 -9.87 -24.04
C SER A 416 -23.32 -8.74 -25.05
N PRO A 417 -24.09 -8.95 -26.14
CA PRO A 417 -24.26 -7.97 -27.22
C PRO A 417 -24.74 -6.57 -26.77
N TRP A 418 -25.46 -6.47 -25.66
CA TRP A 418 -25.88 -5.19 -25.09
C TRP A 418 -24.78 -4.50 -24.26
N VAL A 419 -23.79 -5.26 -23.76
CA VAL A 419 -22.68 -4.74 -22.94
C VAL A 419 -21.65 -4.04 -23.81
N LEU A 420 -21.34 -4.59 -24.99
CA LEU A 420 -20.27 -4.08 -25.84
C LEU A 420 -20.51 -2.63 -26.31
N PRO A 421 -21.72 -2.21 -26.75
CA PRO A 421 -21.98 -0.82 -27.08
C PRO A 421 -21.85 0.12 -25.87
N LEU A 422 -22.25 -0.31 -24.67
CA LEU A 422 -22.05 0.45 -23.43
C LEU A 422 -20.56 0.60 -23.11
N ALA A 423 -19.81 -0.48 -23.16
CA ALA A 423 -18.37 -0.49 -22.95
C ALA A 423 -17.65 0.44 -23.95
N LYS A 424 -18.06 0.41 -25.23
CA LYS A 424 -17.54 1.28 -26.27
C LYS A 424 -17.86 2.75 -26.00
N ALA A 425 -19.08 3.08 -25.62
CA ALA A 425 -19.51 4.45 -25.31
C ALA A 425 -18.70 5.06 -24.14
N ILE A 426 -18.30 4.22 -23.18
CA ILE A 426 -17.45 4.62 -22.05
C ILE A 426 -15.98 4.75 -22.48
N TYR A 427 -15.48 3.80 -23.28
CA TYR A 427 -14.10 3.79 -23.74
C TYR A 427 -13.75 4.97 -24.65
N GLU A 428 -14.69 5.40 -25.50
CA GLU A 428 -14.56 6.58 -26.37
C GLU A 428 -14.37 7.90 -25.61
N GLU A 429 -14.67 7.93 -24.31
CA GLU A 429 -14.46 9.10 -23.43
C GLU A 429 -13.15 9.05 -22.67
N ASP A 430 -12.17 8.26 -23.11
CA ASP A 430 -10.87 8.04 -22.48
C ASP A 430 -10.99 7.43 -21.06
N ILE A 431 -12.07 6.70 -20.77
CA ILE A 431 -12.21 5.93 -19.52
C ILE A 431 -11.74 4.50 -19.80
N PRO A 432 -10.74 3.99 -19.07
CA PRO A 432 -10.28 2.63 -19.26
C PRO A 432 -11.40 1.59 -19.11
N VAL A 433 -11.45 0.64 -20.03
CA VAL A 433 -12.41 -0.46 -20.00
C VAL A 433 -11.68 -1.78 -20.21
N LEU A 434 -12.09 -2.82 -19.48
CA LEU A 434 -11.69 -4.19 -19.72
C LEU A 434 -12.93 -5.08 -19.76
N VAL A 435 -13.13 -5.79 -20.86
CA VAL A 435 -14.22 -6.76 -20.99
C VAL A 435 -13.67 -8.17 -20.78
N VAL A 436 -14.25 -8.89 -19.83
CA VAL A 436 -13.85 -10.25 -19.47
C VAL A 436 -15.04 -11.19 -19.64
N ASP A 437 -14.89 -12.18 -20.48
CA ASP A 437 -15.90 -13.21 -20.73
C ASP A 437 -15.24 -14.56 -21.02
N THR A 438 -15.89 -15.62 -20.61
CA THR A 438 -15.47 -17.01 -20.96
C THR A 438 -15.84 -17.39 -22.39
N ASN A 439 -16.78 -16.68 -23.00
CA ASN A 439 -17.20 -16.90 -24.38
C ASN A 439 -16.26 -16.19 -25.36
N PHE A 440 -15.47 -16.97 -26.08
CA PHE A 440 -14.52 -16.48 -27.08
C PHE A 440 -15.19 -15.58 -28.15
N ARG A 441 -16.44 -15.84 -28.53
CA ARG A 441 -17.17 -15.03 -29.51
C ARG A 441 -17.38 -13.60 -29.02
N HIS A 442 -17.84 -13.42 -27.77
CA HIS A 442 -18.01 -12.10 -27.18
C HIS A 442 -16.68 -11.34 -27.07
N VAL A 443 -15.62 -12.05 -26.67
CA VAL A 443 -14.27 -11.46 -26.59
C VAL A 443 -13.76 -11.06 -27.98
N SER A 444 -14.02 -11.87 -28.99
CA SER A 444 -13.64 -11.55 -30.38
C SER A 444 -14.39 -10.32 -30.91
N GLU A 445 -15.69 -10.24 -30.64
CA GLU A 445 -16.53 -9.07 -30.97
C GLU A 445 -16.03 -7.81 -30.26
N ALA A 446 -15.68 -7.90 -28.97
CA ALA A 446 -15.08 -6.80 -28.21
C ALA A 446 -13.77 -6.30 -28.84
N ARG A 447 -12.89 -7.24 -29.26
CA ARG A 447 -11.63 -6.91 -29.95
C ARG A 447 -11.85 -6.23 -31.31
N MET A 448 -12.84 -6.68 -32.07
CA MET A 448 -13.19 -6.03 -33.35
C MET A 448 -13.70 -4.60 -33.14
N LEU A 449 -14.30 -4.30 -31.98
CA LEU A 449 -14.69 -2.95 -31.59
C LEU A 449 -13.53 -2.11 -31.00
N GLY A 450 -12.31 -2.67 -30.94
CA GLY A 450 -11.12 -2.02 -30.38
C GLY A 450 -11.10 -1.97 -28.84
N LEU A 451 -11.92 -2.79 -28.15
CA LEU A 451 -11.99 -2.81 -26.70
C LEU A 451 -10.95 -3.76 -26.10
N PRO A 452 -10.20 -3.34 -25.08
CA PRO A 452 -9.38 -4.25 -24.28
C PRO A 452 -10.26 -5.37 -23.72
N SER A 453 -9.86 -6.62 -23.98
CA SER A 453 -10.69 -7.77 -23.59
C SER A 453 -9.87 -9.02 -23.33
N SER A 454 -10.34 -9.85 -22.40
CA SER A 454 -9.71 -11.10 -21.99
C SER A 454 -10.70 -12.26 -21.99
N CYS A 455 -10.26 -13.41 -22.55
CA CYS A 455 -11.04 -14.64 -22.53
C CYS A 455 -10.70 -15.43 -21.28
N ALA A 456 -11.38 -15.14 -20.19
CA ALA A 456 -11.16 -15.76 -18.89
C ALA A 456 -12.43 -15.74 -18.03
N SER A 457 -12.46 -16.53 -16.97
CA SER A 457 -13.44 -16.30 -15.90
C SER A 457 -13.01 -15.09 -15.08
N VAL A 458 -13.96 -14.20 -14.76
CA VAL A 458 -13.69 -13.00 -13.95
C VAL A 458 -13.14 -13.32 -12.55
N VAL A 459 -13.45 -14.51 -12.03
CA VAL A 459 -12.98 -15.04 -10.72
C VAL A 459 -11.85 -16.05 -10.88
N SER A 460 -11.08 -16.02 -11.95
CA SER A 460 -9.93 -16.91 -12.16
C SER A 460 -8.63 -16.30 -11.66
N ASP A 461 -7.67 -17.16 -11.28
CA ASP A 461 -6.30 -16.75 -10.92
C ASP A 461 -5.66 -15.85 -11.99
N TYR A 462 -6.01 -16.09 -13.28
CA TYR A 462 -5.56 -15.24 -14.39
C TYR A 462 -5.98 -13.77 -14.22
N MET A 463 -7.18 -13.52 -13.69
CA MET A 463 -7.67 -12.16 -13.46
C MET A 463 -7.03 -11.50 -12.24
N GLU A 464 -6.67 -12.27 -11.22
CA GLU A 464 -5.84 -11.75 -10.11
C GLU A 464 -4.47 -11.28 -10.60
N GLU A 465 -3.99 -11.90 -11.69
CA GLU A 465 -2.71 -11.61 -12.31
C GLU A 465 -2.78 -10.48 -13.36
N THR A 466 -3.98 -10.14 -13.84
CA THR A 466 -4.17 -9.13 -14.89
C THR A 466 -3.96 -7.72 -14.34
N ASP A 467 -3.28 -6.87 -15.12
CA ASP A 467 -3.12 -5.47 -14.76
C ASP A 467 -4.44 -4.71 -14.92
N LEU A 468 -5.02 -4.32 -13.80
CA LEU A 468 -6.24 -3.51 -13.74
C LEU A 468 -5.93 -2.00 -13.67
N GLY A 469 -4.79 -1.57 -14.25
CA GLY A 469 -4.36 -0.17 -14.20
C GLY A 469 -5.45 0.79 -14.68
N GLY A 470 -5.85 1.71 -13.79
CA GLY A 470 -6.92 2.69 -14.08
C GLY A 470 -8.35 2.18 -13.92
N ILE A 471 -8.56 0.87 -13.73
CA ILE A 471 -9.88 0.28 -13.45
C ILE A 471 -10.14 0.35 -11.96
N GLY A 472 -11.31 0.86 -11.59
CA GLY A 472 -11.74 1.01 -10.19
C GLY A 472 -13.19 0.62 -9.96
N ARG A 473 -13.87 0.07 -10.97
CA ARG A 473 -15.26 -0.34 -10.89
C ARG A 473 -15.49 -1.71 -11.51
N LEU A 474 -16.34 -2.51 -10.89
CA LEU A 474 -16.83 -3.77 -11.44
C LEU A 474 -18.28 -3.61 -11.87
N LEU A 475 -18.61 -4.02 -13.10
CA LEU A 475 -19.96 -4.27 -13.56
C LEU A 475 -20.11 -5.77 -13.85
N ALA A 476 -20.71 -6.50 -12.90
CA ALA A 476 -21.00 -7.91 -13.05
C ALA A 476 -22.32 -8.08 -13.82
N VAL A 477 -22.20 -8.35 -15.12
CA VAL A 477 -23.30 -8.30 -16.09
C VAL A 477 -23.44 -9.60 -16.88
N THR A 478 -23.00 -10.71 -16.28
CA THR A 478 -23.16 -12.05 -16.88
C THR A 478 -24.63 -12.51 -16.78
N PRO A 479 -25.02 -13.52 -17.59
CA PRO A 479 -26.33 -14.15 -17.45
C PRO A 479 -26.47 -15.01 -16.21
N ASN A 480 -25.42 -15.24 -15.44
CA ASN A 480 -25.41 -16.08 -14.24
C ASN A 480 -25.37 -15.20 -12.98
N ASP A 481 -26.46 -15.18 -12.23
CA ASP A 481 -26.62 -14.36 -11.03
C ASP A 481 -25.66 -14.75 -9.90
N ASP A 482 -25.33 -16.05 -9.76
CA ASP A 482 -24.39 -16.53 -8.76
C ASP A 482 -22.95 -16.10 -9.10
N LEU A 483 -22.57 -16.15 -10.38
CA LEU A 483 -21.27 -15.65 -10.83
C LEU A 483 -21.14 -14.15 -10.63
N ASN A 484 -22.22 -13.38 -10.88
CA ASN A 484 -22.24 -11.94 -10.64
C ASN A 484 -22.03 -11.62 -9.16
N THR A 485 -22.65 -12.40 -8.27
CA THR A 485 -22.50 -12.25 -6.82
C THR A 485 -21.09 -12.66 -6.36
N LEU A 486 -20.56 -13.75 -6.89
CA LEU A 486 -19.19 -14.20 -6.58
C LEU A 486 -18.17 -13.15 -7.04
N ALA A 487 -18.31 -12.62 -8.25
CA ALA A 487 -17.48 -11.52 -8.73
C ALA A 487 -17.60 -10.27 -7.85
N ALA A 488 -18.82 -9.93 -7.40
CA ALA A 488 -19.02 -8.80 -6.50
C ALA A 488 -18.30 -9.00 -5.15
N MET A 489 -18.32 -10.21 -4.60
CA MET A 489 -17.58 -10.54 -3.37
C MET A 489 -16.07 -10.46 -3.56
N GLU A 490 -15.56 -10.98 -4.68
CA GLU A 490 -14.13 -11.02 -5.00
C GLU A 490 -13.54 -9.62 -5.19
N TYR A 491 -14.25 -8.74 -5.90
CA TYR A 491 -13.75 -7.40 -6.23
C TYR A 491 -14.12 -6.32 -5.20
N ALA A 492 -14.99 -6.59 -4.24
CA ALA A 492 -15.35 -5.62 -3.20
C ALA A 492 -14.16 -5.17 -2.33
N PRO A 493 -13.21 -6.05 -1.95
CA PRO A 493 -11.98 -5.63 -1.25
C PRO A 493 -11.06 -4.76 -2.11
N LEU A 494 -11.03 -4.96 -3.44
CA LEU A 494 -10.16 -4.25 -4.37
C LEU A 494 -10.67 -2.86 -4.71
N PHE A 495 -11.95 -2.73 -5.07
CA PHE A 495 -12.56 -1.49 -5.57
C PHE A 495 -13.36 -0.73 -4.50
N GLY A 496 -13.69 -1.40 -3.40
CA GLY A 496 -14.64 -0.90 -2.41
C GLY A 496 -16.10 -1.21 -2.80
N ARG A 497 -16.93 -1.48 -1.81
CA ARG A 497 -18.35 -1.87 -2.02
C ARG A 497 -19.18 -0.82 -2.79
N GLY A 498 -18.80 0.46 -2.71
CA GLY A 498 -19.46 1.55 -3.43
C GLY A 498 -19.27 1.51 -4.93
N GLU A 499 -18.19 0.85 -5.41
CA GLU A 499 -17.79 0.80 -6.82
C GLU A 499 -17.96 -0.60 -7.45
N VAL A 500 -18.67 -1.49 -6.75
CA VAL A 500 -18.99 -2.84 -7.23
C VAL A 500 -20.48 -2.93 -7.54
N TYR A 501 -20.78 -3.25 -8.78
CA TYR A 501 -22.13 -3.26 -9.32
C TYR A 501 -22.45 -4.62 -9.94
N GLN A 502 -23.72 -5.02 -9.88
CA GLN A 502 -24.25 -6.22 -10.55
C GLN A 502 -25.65 -5.99 -11.10
N LEU A 503 -26.08 -6.82 -12.02
CA LEU A 503 -27.47 -6.82 -12.47
C LEU A 503 -28.41 -7.36 -11.38
N PRO A 504 -29.69 -6.93 -11.37
CA PRO A 504 -30.72 -7.56 -10.56
C PRO A 504 -30.91 -9.03 -10.93
N PHE A 505 -31.27 -9.86 -9.95
CA PHE A 505 -31.54 -11.27 -10.17
C PHE A 505 -32.73 -11.48 -11.12
N ARG A 506 -32.69 -12.59 -11.87
CA ARG A 506 -33.78 -12.95 -12.80
C ARG A 506 -35.10 -13.19 -12.10
N GLU A 507 -35.06 -13.82 -10.94
CA GLU A 507 -36.22 -14.09 -10.11
C GLU A 507 -36.05 -13.40 -8.77
N ILE A 508 -36.98 -12.53 -8.42
CA ILE A 508 -37.08 -11.97 -7.07
C ILE A 508 -37.69 -13.07 -6.19
N VAL A 509 -36.88 -14.00 -5.72
CA VAL A 509 -37.29 -14.98 -4.72
C VAL A 509 -37.11 -14.36 -3.36
N ALA A 510 -38.15 -13.68 -2.87
CA ALA A 510 -38.11 -13.12 -1.52
C ALA A 510 -37.94 -14.20 -0.45
N GLY A 511 -37.12 -13.92 0.56
CA GLY A 511 -36.95 -14.76 1.74
C GLY A 511 -35.71 -15.62 1.76
N ARG A 512 -35.83 -16.89 2.21
CA ARG A 512 -34.69 -17.78 2.51
C ARG A 512 -33.77 -18.13 1.32
N ARG A 513 -34.18 -17.88 0.09
CA ARG A 513 -33.43 -18.15 -1.13
C ARG A 513 -32.67 -16.92 -1.66
N GLU A 514 -32.89 -15.77 -1.07
CA GLU A 514 -32.25 -14.50 -1.50
C GLU A 514 -30.83 -14.41 -0.91
N THR A 515 -29.83 -14.10 -1.74
CA THR A 515 -28.47 -13.85 -1.28
C THR A 515 -28.44 -12.62 -0.37
N SER A 516 -27.74 -12.70 0.73
CA SER A 516 -27.61 -11.62 1.71
C SER A 516 -27.16 -10.31 1.06
N ALA A 517 -27.78 -9.20 1.44
CA ALA A 517 -27.49 -7.88 0.87
C ALA A 517 -26.02 -7.44 0.97
N HIS A 518 -25.29 -7.92 2.00
CA HIS A 518 -23.89 -7.61 2.18
C HIS A 518 -22.94 -8.35 1.21
N ASN A 519 -23.41 -9.41 0.53
CA ASN A 519 -22.65 -10.16 -0.46
C ASN A 519 -22.92 -9.70 -1.90
N ARG A 520 -23.88 -8.79 -2.09
CA ARG A 520 -24.29 -8.30 -3.40
C ARG A 520 -23.58 -7.00 -3.77
N GLY A 521 -23.33 -6.82 -5.06
CA GLY A 521 -23.03 -5.52 -5.65
C GLY A 521 -24.27 -4.60 -5.67
N ARG A 522 -24.08 -3.32 -5.94
CA ARG A 522 -25.18 -2.37 -6.15
C ARG A 522 -25.90 -2.71 -7.45
N TYR A 523 -27.23 -2.78 -7.41
CA TYR A 523 -28.03 -3.12 -8.61
C TYR A 523 -27.96 -2.03 -9.67
N LEU A 524 -27.58 -2.42 -10.90
CA LEU A 524 -27.49 -1.54 -12.06
C LEU A 524 -28.84 -1.27 -12.70
N PHE A 525 -29.00 -0.05 -13.21
CA PHE A 525 -30.04 0.38 -14.14
C PHE A 525 -31.48 0.29 -13.65
N GLY A 526 -31.74 -0.06 -12.40
CA GLY A 526 -33.06 -0.25 -11.82
C GLY A 526 -33.28 -1.66 -11.33
N GLN A 527 -34.38 -1.87 -10.57
CA GLN A 527 -34.71 -3.19 -9.99
C GLN A 527 -35.15 -4.22 -11.04
N ASP A 528 -35.67 -3.76 -12.18
CA ASP A 528 -36.21 -4.60 -13.24
C ASP A 528 -35.23 -4.86 -14.41
N ALA A 529 -34.07 -4.27 -14.40
CA ALA A 529 -33.08 -4.35 -15.48
C ALA A 529 -32.28 -5.67 -15.44
N THR A 530 -32.96 -6.80 -15.54
CA THR A 530 -32.32 -8.12 -15.54
C THR A 530 -31.61 -8.39 -16.85
N HIS A 531 -30.58 -9.27 -16.84
CA HIS A 531 -29.84 -9.65 -18.04
C HIS A 531 -30.75 -10.12 -19.17
N SER A 532 -31.78 -10.92 -18.85
CA SER A 532 -32.70 -11.46 -19.86
C SER A 532 -33.53 -10.35 -20.52
N LYS A 533 -34.04 -9.36 -19.75
CA LYS A 533 -34.80 -8.24 -20.27
C LYS A 533 -33.94 -7.34 -21.18
N LEU A 534 -32.69 -7.03 -20.74
CA LEU A 534 -31.77 -6.20 -21.55
C LEU A 534 -31.39 -6.90 -22.84
N SER A 535 -31.05 -8.18 -22.77
CA SER A 535 -30.69 -8.99 -23.95
C SER A 535 -31.85 -9.13 -24.93
N PHE A 536 -33.08 -9.35 -24.43
CA PHE A 536 -34.28 -9.43 -25.25
C PHE A 536 -34.55 -8.11 -25.99
N ARG A 537 -34.46 -6.97 -25.31
CA ARG A 537 -34.66 -5.65 -25.93
C ARG A 537 -33.67 -5.37 -27.04
N VAL A 538 -32.38 -5.71 -26.84
CA VAL A 538 -31.38 -5.55 -27.90
C VAL A 538 -31.62 -6.50 -29.06
N ALA A 539 -32.08 -7.73 -28.80
CA ALA A 539 -32.51 -8.66 -29.87
C ALA A 539 -33.72 -8.12 -30.66
N MET A 540 -34.56 -7.30 -30.04
CA MET A 540 -35.67 -6.61 -30.69
C MET A 540 -35.28 -5.27 -31.35
N GLY A 541 -34.00 -4.94 -31.39
CA GLY A 541 -33.46 -3.76 -32.07
C GLY A 541 -33.18 -2.56 -31.17
N ALA A 542 -33.32 -2.67 -29.84
CA ALA A 542 -32.91 -1.59 -28.94
C ALA A 542 -31.41 -1.32 -29.01
N GLN A 543 -31.02 -0.07 -28.92
CA GLN A 543 -29.62 0.37 -29.08
C GLN A 543 -29.16 1.22 -27.88
N VAL A 544 -27.89 1.12 -27.53
CA VAL A 544 -27.26 2.04 -26.59
C VAL A 544 -26.93 3.34 -27.33
N LYS A 545 -27.58 4.44 -26.92
CA LYS A 545 -27.31 5.77 -27.47
C LYS A 545 -26.62 6.66 -26.47
N LYS A 546 -25.67 7.46 -27.00
CA LYS A 546 -24.95 8.49 -26.26
C LYS A 546 -25.45 9.86 -26.75
N THR A 547 -26.05 10.65 -25.85
CA THR A 547 -26.68 11.93 -26.21
C THR A 547 -26.24 13.02 -25.24
N LYS A 548 -25.74 14.13 -25.75
CA LYS A 548 -25.39 15.31 -24.95
C LYS A 548 -26.65 16.11 -24.65
N ILE A 549 -26.91 16.34 -23.36
CA ILE A 549 -28.02 17.18 -22.90
C ILE A 549 -27.59 18.65 -22.96
N THR A 550 -28.44 19.47 -23.57
CA THR A 550 -28.22 20.92 -23.73
C THR A 550 -29.35 21.69 -23.08
N LYS A 551 -29.28 23.04 -23.12
CA LYS A 551 -30.38 23.89 -22.67
C LYS A 551 -31.58 23.82 -23.62
N GLU A 552 -31.33 23.52 -24.90
CA GLU A 552 -32.36 23.44 -25.95
C GLU A 552 -32.97 22.04 -26.07
N PHE A 553 -32.21 21.00 -25.68
CA PHE A 553 -32.62 19.60 -25.65
C PHE A 553 -32.37 19.02 -24.27
N THR A 554 -33.41 19.05 -23.45
CA THR A 554 -33.38 18.64 -22.05
C THR A 554 -33.51 17.12 -21.90
N TYR A 555 -33.25 16.62 -20.68
CA TYR A 555 -33.47 15.20 -20.40
C TYR A 555 -34.95 14.80 -20.50
N GLU A 556 -35.88 15.72 -20.20
CA GLU A 556 -37.31 15.49 -20.40
C GLU A 556 -37.65 15.34 -21.89
N ASP A 557 -37.05 16.16 -22.76
CA ASP A 557 -37.22 16.04 -24.20
C ASP A 557 -36.63 14.74 -24.75
N PHE A 558 -35.51 14.28 -24.17
CA PHE A 558 -34.92 12.97 -24.48
C PHE A 558 -35.89 11.83 -24.11
N LEU A 559 -36.52 11.87 -22.94
CA LEU A 559 -37.53 10.88 -22.52
C LEU A 559 -38.79 10.94 -23.38
N LYS A 560 -39.28 12.13 -23.76
CA LYS A 560 -40.41 12.27 -24.69
C LYS A 560 -40.09 11.67 -26.05
N LEU A 561 -38.81 11.77 -26.48
CA LEU A 561 -38.38 11.31 -27.79
C LEU A 561 -38.25 9.77 -27.87
N TYR A 562 -37.82 9.12 -26.80
CA TYR A 562 -37.52 7.66 -26.77
C TYR A 562 -38.51 6.85 -25.93
N GLY A 563 -39.44 7.53 -25.23
CA GLY A 563 -40.49 6.92 -24.43
C GLY A 563 -40.05 6.44 -23.05
N ASP A 564 -41.06 6.01 -22.26
CA ASP A 564 -40.90 5.57 -20.87
C ASP A 564 -40.12 4.24 -20.73
N THR A 565 -39.89 3.54 -21.83
CA THR A 565 -39.10 2.30 -21.86
C THR A 565 -37.58 2.55 -21.84
N THR A 566 -37.17 3.82 -21.90
CA THR A 566 -35.75 4.20 -21.83
C THR A 566 -35.09 3.74 -20.56
N VAL A 567 -33.97 3.00 -20.65
CA VAL A 567 -33.18 2.60 -19.51
C VAL A 567 -31.92 3.45 -19.43
N LEU A 568 -31.88 4.37 -18.47
CA LEU A 568 -30.70 5.16 -18.20
C LEU A 568 -29.57 4.24 -17.66
N MET A 569 -28.43 4.17 -18.34
CA MET A 569 -27.29 3.35 -17.94
C MET A 569 -26.24 4.16 -17.19
N GLY A 570 -26.02 5.39 -17.62
CA GLY A 570 -25.04 6.27 -16.97
C GLY A 570 -25.11 7.69 -17.48
N VAL A 571 -24.47 8.57 -16.74
CA VAL A 571 -24.31 9.99 -17.04
C VAL A 571 -22.84 10.35 -16.94
N LEU A 572 -22.33 10.99 -17.97
CA LEU A 572 -20.97 11.52 -18.02
C LEU A 572 -21.00 13.03 -17.85
N ALA A 573 -20.32 13.55 -16.86
CA ALA A 573 -20.20 14.99 -16.64
C ALA A 573 -19.12 15.60 -17.57
N ASP A 574 -19.15 16.94 -17.76
CA ASP A 574 -18.16 17.65 -18.59
C ASP A 574 -16.69 17.45 -18.13
N ASN A 575 -16.48 17.16 -16.84
CA ASN A 575 -15.19 16.81 -16.28
C ASN A 575 -14.80 15.34 -16.48
N LYS A 576 -15.47 14.62 -17.36
CA LYS A 576 -15.31 13.19 -17.63
C LYS A 576 -15.62 12.28 -16.43
N GLN A 577 -16.38 12.73 -15.45
CA GLN A 577 -16.82 11.91 -14.34
C GLN A 577 -18.01 11.05 -14.74
N LEU A 578 -17.83 9.73 -14.74
CA LEU A 578 -18.88 8.76 -15.01
C LEU A 578 -19.71 8.48 -13.75
N SER A 579 -21.01 8.60 -13.83
CA SER A 579 -21.97 8.19 -12.81
C SER A 579 -22.86 7.09 -13.38
N LEU A 580 -22.89 5.91 -12.75
CA LEU A 580 -23.69 4.78 -13.19
C LEU A 580 -25.07 4.86 -12.56
N ALA A 581 -26.11 4.58 -13.33
CA ALA A 581 -27.47 4.48 -12.82
C ALA A 581 -27.62 3.21 -11.98
N THR A 582 -28.22 3.34 -10.81
CA THR A 582 -28.45 2.22 -9.88
C THR A 582 -29.89 2.22 -9.41
N ALA A 583 -30.37 1.08 -8.92
CA ALA A 583 -31.72 0.92 -8.41
C ALA A 583 -32.09 1.88 -7.24
N ASN A 584 -31.04 2.33 -6.51
CA ASN A 584 -31.21 3.17 -5.31
C ASN A 584 -30.86 4.64 -5.54
N THR A 585 -30.45 5.04 -6.75
CA THR A 585 -29.99 6.40 -7.02
C THR A 585 -30.58 6.87 -8.34
N GLU A 586 -31.53 7.78 -8.29
CA GLU A 586 -32.01 8.47 -9.47
C GLU A 586 -30.99 9.50 -9.93
N LEU A 587 -30.50 9.32 -11.14
CA LEU A 587 -29.65 10.30 -11.79
C LEU A 587 -30.54 11.28 -12.55
N GLN A 588 -30.36 12.56 -12.29
CA GLN A 588 -31.02 13.64 -13.03
C GLN A 588 -29.97 14.35 -13.89
N PRO A 589 -29.87 14.01 -15.19
CA PRO A 589 -28.90 14.62 -16.08
C PRO A 589 -29.17 16.12 -16.24
N LYS A 590 -28.10 16.92 -16.15
CA LYS A 590 -28.15 18.38 -16.28
C LYS A 590 -27.62 18.82 -17.64
N PRO A 591 -27.98 20.04 -18.13
CA PRO A 591 -27.37 20.60 -19.32
C PRO A 591 -25.83 20.61 -19.24
N GLY A 592 -25.17 20.20 -20.31
CA GLY A 592 -23.71 19.98 -20.38
C GLY A 592 -23.32 18.51 -20.22
N GLN A 593 -24.10 17.67 -19.58
CA GLN A 593 -23.83 16.25 -19.35
C GLN A 593 -24.23 15.38 -20.53
N THR A 594 -23.55 14.23 -20.68
CA THR A 594 -23.87 13.23 -21.70
C THR A 594 -24.56 12.03 -21.06
N VAL A 595 -25.73 11.70 -21.57
CA VAL A 595 -26.53 10.53 -21.19
C VAL A 595 -26.12 9.32 -22.02
N ILE A 596 -25.96 8.18 -21.37
CA ILE A 596 -25.82 6.86 -21.98
C ILE A 596 -27.05 6.05 -21.58
N ALA A 597 -27.88 5.68 -22.56
CA ALA A 597 -29.14 4.99 -22.31
C ALA A 597 -29.43 3.92 -23.37
N LEU A 598 -30.09 2.85 -22.95
CA LEU A 598 -30.66 1.86 -23.87
C LEU A 598 -32.07 2.35 -24.29
N VAL A 599 -32.25 2.54 -25.58
CA VAL A 599 -33.49 3.05 -26.18
C VAL A 599 -34.04 2.07 -27.21
N ASP A 600 -35.34 1.96 -27.31
CA ASP A 600 -35.99 1.14 -28.33
C ASP A 600 -35.94 1.84 -29.71
N PRO A 601 -35.96 1.08 -30.82
CA PRO A 601 -35.98 1.66 -32.15
C PRO A 601 -37.26 2.51 -32.32
N ARG A 602 -37.15 3.63 -33.05
CA ARG A 602 -38.31 4.47 -33.39
C ARG A 602 -39.16 3.80 -34.45
N ASP A 603 -40.46 4.08 -34.43
CA ASP A 603 -41.33 3.71 -35.53
C ASP A 603 -40.82 4.32 -36.84
N GLY A 604 -40.23 3.49 -37.72
CA GLY A 604 -39.62 3.91 -38.98
C GLY A 604 -38.09 3.69 -39.10
N GLU A 605 -37.38 3.34 -38.02
CA GLU A 605 -35.94 2.93 -38.06
C GLU A 605 -35.76 1.39 -38.05
N ALA A 606 -36.85 0.62 -38.04
CA ALA A 606 -36.82 -0.84 -38.13
C ALA A 606 -36.67 -1.28 -39.60
N ASN A 607 -35.43 -1.38 -40.08
CA ASN A 607 -35.09 -2.15 -41.28
C ASN A 607 -33.73 -2.80 -41.10
#